data_7b641565bbdefc089f7ca7286fb9997e
#
_entry.id   7b641565bbdefc089f7ca7286fb9997e
#
_cell.length_a   1.000
_cell.length_b   1.000
_cell.length_c   1.000
_cell.angle_alpha   90.00
_cell.angle_beta   90.00
_cell.angle_gamma   90.00
#
_symmetry.space_group_name_H-M   'P 1'
#
loop_
_entity.id
_entity.type
_entity.pdbx_description
1 polymer ?
#
loop_
_entity_poly.entity_id
_entity_poly.type
_entity_poly.pdbx_seq_one_letter_code
_entity_poly.pdbx_strand_id
1 'polypeptide(L)'
;VLGGRYNNLQDLIKLPNPRGKELEQQVPSPMRVPFLDEMGSVFRAVKKRDILLHFPYQSFDYLIRFLMEAAFDPKVDEIKITQYRVAENSAVINTLISAAQNGKKVTVFVELKARFDEENNMSTAERMEQAGIRIIYSIPGLKVHAKVAVILRKDTEDGCKRRDFAYLSTGNFNEKTARIYSDMALLTSNAELITDINKVFAVLEGKLAGPTFRHLLVARFNMVPELTRMIHREIEHVKAGRKGRIVLKMNGLHDQNMINELYNASENGVEIDLIV
;
A
#
# COMPACT_ATOMS: atom_id res chain seq x y z
N VAL A 1 -12.38 36.26 12.39
CA VAL A 1 -13.53 35.74 11.63
C VAL A 1 -14.78 36.15 12.35
N LEU A 2 -15.52 37.10 11.75
CA LEU A 2 -16.78 37.60 12.29
C LEU A 2 -17.91 36.65 11.85
N GLY A 3 -18.67 36.13 12.80
CA GLY A 3 -20.00 35.63 12.49
C GLY A 3 -20.33 34.18 12.76
N GLY A 4 -19.50 33.39 13.40
CA GLY A 4 -19.86 32.00 13.74
C GLY A 4 -19.57 31.66 15.20
N ARG A 5 -20.46 30.89 15.81
CA ARG A 5 -20.23 30.33 17.16
C ARG A 5 -19.12 29.28 17.16
N TYR A 6 -18.87 28.67 15.98
CA TYR A 6 -17.83 27.64 15.75
C TYR A 6 -17.15 27.92 14.42
N ASN A 7 -15.83 27.83 14.40
CA ASN A 7 -15.02 27.87 13.19
C ASN A 7 -14.55 26.45 12.87
N ASN A 8 -14.74 26.01 11.63
CA ASN A 8 -14.11 24.79 11.15
C ASN A 8 -12.65 25.10 10.79
N LEU A 9 -11.70 24.65 11.61
CA LEU A 9 -10.28 24.91 11.39
C LEU A 9 -9.78 24.29 10.06
N GLN A 10 -10.50 23.34 9.50
CA GLN A 10 -10.18 22.74 8.20
C GLN A 10 -10.29 23.77 7.06
N ASP A 11 -11.13 24.80 7.20
CA ASP A 11 -11.25 25.86 6.20
C ASP A 11 -9.98 26.71 6.10
N LEU A 12 -9.14 26.72 7.15
CA LEU A 12 -7.85 27.42 7.15
C LEU A 12 -6.85 26.80 6.16
N ILE A 13 -7.02 25.53 5.78
CA ILE A 13 -6.18 24.87 4.75
C ILE A 13 -6.32 25.58 3.40
N LYS A 14 -7.49 26.20 3.14
CA LYS A 14 -7.80 26.93 1.90
C LYS A 14 -7.54 28.42 2.03
N LEU A 15 -6.95 28.88 3.13
CA LEU A 15 -6.65 30.30 3.33
C LEU A 15 -5.70 30.77 2.20
N PRO A 16 -6.06 31.83 1.46
CA PRO A 16 -5.18 32.38 0.45
C PRO A 16 -3.86 32.81 1.06
N ASN A 17 -2.75 32.44 0.43
CA ASN A 17 -1.43 32.88 0.88
C ASN A 17 -1.26 34.39 0.57
N PRO A 18 -1.16 35.28 1.59
CA PRO A 18 -1.15 36.71 1.38
C PRO A 18 0.16 37.24 0.78
N ARG A 19 1.23 36.45 0.82
CA ARG A 19 2.56 36.80 0.30
C ARG A 19 3.00 35.94 -0.88
N GLY A 20 2.13 35.10 -1.43
CA GLY A 20 2.44 34.22 -2.55
C GLY A 20 3.66 33.34 -2.27
N LYS A 21 4.59 33.26 -3.21
CA LYS A 21 5.73 32.35 -3.14
C LYS A 21 6.71 32.57 -1.97
N GLU A 22 6.69 33.75 -1.35
CA GLU A 22 7.59 34.04 -0.21
C GLU A 22 7.31 33.17 1.01
N LEU A 23 6.06 32.75 1.21
CA LEU A 23 5.63 31.91 2.33
C LEU A 23 5.43 30.42 1.91
N GLU A 24 5.76 30.08 0.68
CA GLU A 24 5.67 28.70 0.20
C GLU A 24 7.02 28.01 0.30
N GLN A 25 7.05 26.89 0.98
CA GLN A 25 8.20 26.01 0.92
C GLN A 25 8.28 25.37 -0.47
N GLN A 26 9.41 25.50 -1.13
CA GLN A 26 9.64 24.79 -2.39
C GLN A 26 9.62 23.28 -2.15
N VAL A 27 8.65 22.59 -2.75
CA VAL A 27 8.61 21.13 -2.75
C VAL A 27 9.56 20.66 -3.85
N PRO A 28 10.61 19.90 -3.51
CA PRO A 28 11.53 19.39 -4.51
C PRO A 28 10.82 18.43 -5.47
N SER A 29 11.23 18.46 -6.74
CA SER A 29 10.74 17.47 -7.70
C SER A 29 11.14 16.06 -7.27
N PRO A 30 10.24 15.07 -7.40
CA PRO A 30 10.58 13.69 -7.05
C PRO A 30 11.78 13.18 -7.82
N MET A 31 12.68 12.52 -7.09
CA MET A 31 13.88 11.92 -7.66
C MET A 31 13.55 10.76 -8.59
N ARG A 32 14.28 10.63 -9.64
CA ARG A 32 14.25 9.46 -10.50
C ARG A 32 15.04 8.31 -9.89
N VAL A 33 14.69 7.08 -10.28
CA VAL A 33 15.40 5.87 -9.88
C VAL A 33 16.17 5.35 -11.10
N PRO A 34 17.51 5.64 -11.19
CA PRO A 34 18.29 5.36 -12.40
C PRO A 34 18.12 3.92 -12.89
N PHE A 35 18.17 2.96 -11.98
CA PHE A 35 18.01 1.54 -12.32
C PHE A 35 16.67 1.23 -13.03
N LEU A 36 15.55 1.86 -12.61
CA LEU A 36 14.26 1.68 -13.27
C LEU A 36 14.22 2.32 -14.66
N ASP A 37 14.88 3.46 -14.80
CA ASP A 37 14.93 4.20 -16.07
C ASP A 37 15.83 3.49 -17.08
N GLU A 38 17.02 3.02 -16.68
CA GLU A 38 17.95 2.26 -17.51
C GLU A 38 17.32 0.94 -18.00
N MET A 39 16.56 0.27 -17.14
CA MET A 39 15.86 -0.97 -17.52
C MET A 39 14.76 -0.73 -18.55
N GLY A 40 14.21 0.49 -18.64
CA GLY A 40 13.11 0.88 -19.54
C GLY A 40 11.78 0.15 -19.29
N SER A 41 11.75 -0.83 -18.38
CA SER A 41 10.58 -1.61 -17.98
C SER A 41 10.67 -1.91 -16.49
N VAL A 42 9.57 -1.61 -15.77
CA VAL A 42 9.45 -1.91 -14.34
C VAL A 42 9.43 -3.42 -14.12
N PHE A 43 8.76 -4.18 -14.96
CA PHE A 43 8.74 -5.64 -14.88
C PHE A 43 10.13 -6.25 -15.06
N ARG A 44 10.93 -5.74 -15.99
CA ARG A 44 12.32 -6.20 -16.18
C ARG A 44 13.19 -5.89 -14.97
N ALA A 45 13.02 -4.71 -14.37
CA ALA A 45 13.74 -4.33 -13.17
C ALA A 45 13.39 -5.20 -11.97
N VAL A 46 12.09 -5.40 -11.71
CA VAL A 46 11.57 -6.21 -10.59
C VAL A 46 11.94 -7.68 -10.72
N LYS A 47 12.09 -8.20 -11.95
CA LYS A 47 12.61 -9.57 -12.15
C LYS A 47 14.06 -9.74 -11.71
N LYS A 48 14.86 -8.67 -11.71
CA LYS A 48 16.27 -8.71 -11.29
C LYS A 48 16.43 -8.57 -9.80
N ARG A 49 15.64 -7.70 -9.17
CA ARG A 49 15.64 -7.46 -7.72
C ARG A 49 14.36 -6.77 -7.28
N ASP A 50 14.04 -6.88 -6.02
CA ASP A 50 13.01 -6.09 -5.38
C ASP A 50 13.35 -4.59 -5.43
N ILE A 51 12.34 -3.75 -5.62
CA ILE A 51 12.47 -2.29 -5.69
C ILE A 51 11.68 -1.67 -4.55
N LEU A 52 12.38 -0.98 -3.67
CA LEU A 52 11.75 -0.16 -2.64
C LEU A 52 11.71 1.30 -3.11
N LEU A 53 10.53 1.88 -3.11
CA LEU A 53 10.30 3.30 -3.40
C LEU A 53 9.89 4.02 -2.14
N HIS A 54 10.28 5.28 -2.01
CA HIS A 54 9.94 6.15 -0.90
C HIS A 54 9.28 7.44 -1.41
N PHE A 55 7.99 7.58 -1.19
CA PHE A 55 7.22 8.77 -1.54
C PHE A 55 7.29 9.79 -0.39
N PRO A 56 7.20 11.09 -0.68
CA PRO A 56 7.09 11.77 -1.98
C PRO A 56 8.44 11.96 -2.69
N TYR A 57 9.54 11.48 -2.11
CA TYR A 57 10.91 11.75 -2.57
C TYR A 57 11.25 11.08 -3.89
N GLN A 58 10.63 9.94 -4.19
CA GLN A 58 10.72 9.28 -5.50
C GLN A 58 9.37 9.36 -6.22
N SER A 59 9.41 9.30 -7.56
CA SER A 59 8.21 9.51 -8.36
C SER A 59 7.19 8.37 -8.21
N PHE A 60 5.94 8.73 -7.99
CA PHE A 60 4.79 7.83 -8.02
C PHE A 60 4.52 7.27 -9.43
N ASP A 61 5.06 7.91 -10.47
CA ASP A 61 4.92 7.47 -11.86
C ASP A 61 5.44 6.05 -12.11
N TYR A 62 6.38 5.57 -11.29
CA TYR A 62 6.83 4.18 -11.39
C TYR A 62 5.72 3.15 -11.08
N LEU A 63 4.80 3.48 -10.17
CA LEU A 63 3.60 2.66 -9.96
C LEU A 63 2.67 2.74 -11.18
N ILE A 64 2.44 3.94 -11.72
CA ILE A 64 1.60 4.08 -12.91
C ILE A 64 2.20 3.27 -14.07
N ARG A 65 3.52 3.38 -14.31
CA ARG A 65 4.22 2.57 -15.32
C ARG A 65 4.09 1.07 -15.08
N PHE A 66 4.20 0.63 -13.82
CA PHE A 66 4.03 -0.77 -13.43
C PHE A 66 2.63 -1.31 -13.81
N LEU A 67 1.59 -0.54 -13.52
CA LEU A 67 0.21 -0.88 -13.88
C LEU A 67 -0.03 -0.77 -15.39
N MET A 68 0.55 0.21 -16.07
CA MET A 68 0.48 0.33 -17.53
C MET A 68 1.16 -0.86 -18.23
N GLU A 69 2.33 -1.29 -17.77
CA GLU A 69 2.97 -2.51 -18.30
C GLU A 69 2.04 -3.72 -18.11
N ALA A 70 1.35 -3.84 -16.96
CA ALA A 70 0.37 -4.90 -16.73
C ALA A 70 -0.82 -4.81 -17.69
N ALA A 71 -1.30 -3.60 -17.98
CA ALA A 71 -2.44 -3.40 -18.89
C ALA A 71 -2.14 -3.82 -20.32
N PHE A 72 -0.90 -3.66 -20.79
CA PHE A 72 -0.50 -3.92 -22.18
C PHE A 72 0.28 -5.21 -22.40
N ASP A 73 0.90 -5.82 -21.37
CA ASP A 73 1.64 -7.09 -21.52
C ASP A 73 0.65 -8.23 -21.86
N PRO A 74 0.76 -8.86 -23.05
CA PRO A 74 -0.12 -9.97 -23.44
C PRO A 74 -0.01 -11.20 -22.53
N LYS A 75 1.08 -11.32 -21.78
CA LYS A 75 1.31 -12.39 -20.81
C LYS A 75 0.60 -12.17 -19.47
N VAL A 76 0.06 -10.98 -19.20
CA VAL A 76 -0.76 -10.71 -18.01
C VAL A 76 -2.18 -11.23 -18.25
N ASP A 77 -2.70 -12.01 -17.30
CA ASP A 77 -4.06 -12.55 -17.30
C ASP A 77 -4.97 -11.77 -16.34
N GLU A 78 -4.48 -11.52 -15.13
CA GLU A 78 -5.30 -10.94 -14.06
C GLU A 78 -4.56 -9.87 -13.25
N ILE A 79 -5.28 -8.83 -12.87
CA ILE A 79 -4.83 -7.77 -11.96
C ILE A 79 -5.81 -7.70 -10.79
N LYS A 80 -5.31 -7.81 -9.56
CA LYS A 80 -6.10 -7.56 -8.35
C LYS A 80 -5.48 -6.43 -7.56
N ILE A 81 -6.30 -5.51 -7.07
CA ILE A 81 -5.85 -4.34 -6.33
C ILE A 81 -6.86 -3.91 -5.26
N THR A 82 -6.35 -3.37 -4.15
CA THR A 82 -7.19 -2.74 -3.13
C THR A 82 -7.26 -1.23 -3.37
N GLN A 83 -8.43 -0.64 -3.21
CA GLN A 83 -8.63 0.82 -3.28
C GLN A 83 -9.29 1.33 -2.00
N TYR A 84 -8.62 2.25 -1.33
CA TYR A 84 -9.12 2.88 -0.12
C TYR A 84 -9.54 4.33 -0.35
N ARG A 85 -8.70 5.12 -1.00
CA ARG A 85 -8.96 6.50 -1.43
C ARG A 85 -8.54 6.68 -2.87
N VAL A 86 -9.47 7.11 -3.70
CA VAL A 86 -9.24 7.34 -5.11
C VAL A 86 -9.05 8.83 -5.37
N ALA A 87 -8.06 9.19 -6.17
CA ALA A 87 -7.93 10.57 -6.63
C ALA A 87 -8.99 10.86 -7.70
N GLU A 88 -9.52 12.07 -7.69
CA GLU A 88 -10.29 12.58 -8.80
C GLU A 88 -9.45 12.53 -10.08
N ASN A 89 -9.96 11.99 -11.16
CA ASN A 89 -9.23 11.75 -12.41
C ASN A 89 -7.96 10.88 -12.26
N SER A 90 -8.03 9.85 -11.42
CA SER A 90 -6.90 8.98 -11.11
C SER A 90 -6.33 8.26 -12.34
N ALA A 91 -5.01 8.39 -12.55
CA ALA A 91 -4.27 7.63 -13.56
C ALA A 91 -4.26 6.13 -13.24
N VAL A 92 -4.28 5.75 -11.95
CA VAL A 92 -4.41 4.35 -11.52
C VAL A 92 -5.73 3.77 -12.03
N ILE A 93 -6.86 4.43 -11.80
CA ILE A 93 -8.17 3.96 -12.25
C ILE A 93 -8.26 3.90 -13.77
N ASN A 94 -7.80 4.93 -14.46
CA ASN A 94 -7.80 4.94 -15.91
C ASN A 94 -6.95 3.79 -16.50
N THR A 95 -5.83 3.46 -15.86
CA THR A 95 -4.99 2.33 -16.25
C THR A 95 -5.69 0.98 -16.02
N LEU A 96 -6.42 0.82 -14.90
CA LEU A 96 -7.20 -0.40 -14.64
C LEU A 96 -8.33 -0.57 -15.62
N ILE A 97 -9.02 0.51 -16.00
CA ILE A 97 -10.05 0.51 -17.07
C ILE A 97 -9.43 0.09 -18.40
N SER A 98 -8.27 0.66 -18.76
CA SER A 98 -7.54 0.28 -19.97
C SER A 98 -7.13 -1.20 -19.95
N ALA A 99 -6.73 -1.72 -18.79
CA ALA A 99 -6.39 -3.14 -18.65
C ALA A 99 -7.61 -4.04 -18.91
N ALA A 100 -8.78 -3.70 -18.37
CA ALA A 100 -10.01 -4.46 -18.60
C ALA A 100 -10.42 -4.40 -20.08
N GLN A 101 -10.35 -3.23 -20.72
CA GLN A 101 -10.60 -3.05 -22.15
C GLN A 101 -9.62 -3.83 -23.03
N ASN A 102 -8.38 -4.05 -22.57
CA ASN A 102 -7.39 -4.93 -23.21
C ASN A 102 -7.57 -6.41 -22.88
N GLY A 103 -8.73 -6.81 -22.34
CA GLY A 103 -9.08 -8.20 -22.06
C GLY A 103 -8.44 -8.81 -20.82
N LYS A 104 -7.88 -8.00 -19.92
CA LYS A 104 -7.38 -8.50 -18.62
C LYS A 104 -8.54 -8.70 -17.65
N LYS A 105 -8.47 -9.74 -16.83
CA LYS A 105 -9.35 -9.86 -15.66
C LYS A 105 -8.90 -8.86 -14.62
N VAL A 106 -9.73 -7.88 -14.29
CA VAL A 106 -9.41 -6.89 -13.27
C VAL A 106 -10.38 -7.02 -12.11
N THR A 107 -9.85 -7.18 -10.90
CA THR A 107 -10.62 -7.22 -9.66
C THR A 107 -10.14 -6.12 -8.74
N VAL A 108 -11.04 -5.25 -8.31
CA VAL A 108 -10.75 -4.15 -7.39
C VAL A 108 -11.55 -4.33 -6.12
N PHE A 109 -10.87 -4.38 -4.99
CA PHE A 109 -11.52 -4.28 -3.69
C PHE A 109 -11.64 -2.80 -3.32
N VAL A 110 -12.88 -2.32 -3.12
CA VAL A 110 -13.17 -0.92 -2.78
C VAL A 110 -13.64 -0.82 -1.33
N GLU A 111 -12.92 -0.05 -0.52
CA GLU A 111 -13.35 0.30 0.84
C GLU A 111 -14.29 1.51 0.79
N LEU A 112 -15.59 1.27 0.92
CA LEU A 112 -16.60 2.33 0.85
C LEU A 112 -16.57 3.28 2.06
N LYS A 113 -16.13 2.80 3.23
CA LYS A 113 -16.08 3.59 4.47
C LYS A 113 -14.80 4.42 4.60
N ALA A 114 -14.25 4.87 3.46
CA ALA A 114 -13.14 5.81 3.45
C ALA A 114 -13.67 7.20 3.80
N ARG A 115 -13.44 7.62 5.05
CA ARG A 115 -13.95 8.89 5.60
C ARG A 115 -13.65 10.07 4.67
N PHE A 116 -14.68 10.81 4.27
CA PHE A 116 -14.68 11.97 3.35
C PHE A 116 -14.49 11.65 1.85
N ASP A 117 -14.44 10.38 1.45
CA ASP A 117 -14.22 9.99 0.05
C ASP A 117 -15.31 9.03 -0.45
N GLU A 118 -16.41 8.85 0.32
CA GLU A 118 -17.44 7.84 0.04
C GLU A 118 -18.10 8.04 -1.33
N GLU A 119 -18.52 9.26 -1.64
CA GLU A 119 -19.19 9.60 -2.91
C GLU A 119 -18.27 9.40 -4.11
N ASN A 120 -17.02 9.86 -4.00
CA ASN A 120 -16.01 9.69 -5.05
C ASN A 120 -15.67 8.22 -5.27
N ASN A 121 -15.58 7.43 -4.20
CA ASN A 121 -15.33 5.98 -4.30
C ASN A 121 -16.48 5.25 -4.98
N MET A 122 -17.74 5.62 -4.70
CA MET A 122 -18.93 5.03 -5.35
C MET A 122 -18.97 5.35 -6.85
N SER A 123 -18.88 6.62 -7.22
CA SER A 123 -18.86 7.05 -8.62
C SER A 123 -17.72 6.40 -9.42
N THR A 124 -16.54 6.26 -8.80
CA THR A 124 -15.41 5.59 -9.43
C THR A 124 -15.63 4.09 -9.57
N ALA A 125 -16.27 3.43 -8.59
CA ALA A 125 -16.61 2.02 -8.66
C ALA A 125 -17.58 1.74 -9.81
N GLU A 126 -18.62 2.57 -9.98
CA GLU A 126 -19.57 2.47 -11.10
C GLU A 126 -18.87 2.58 -12.46
N ARG A 127 -17.94 3.53 -12.62
CA ARG A 127 -17.15 3.67 -13.86
C ARG A 127 -16.32 2.42 -14.15
N MET A 128 -15.74 1.80 -13.12
CA MET A 128 -14.96 0.58 -13.26
C MET A 128 -15.85 -0.61 -13.62
N GLU A 129 -17.02 -0.75 -13.03
CA GLU A 129 -18.01 -1.81 -13.35
C GLU A 129 -18.48 -1.69 -14.80
N GLN A 130 -18.78 -0.48 -15.27
CA GLN A 130 -19.15 -0.23 -16.68
C GLN A 130 -18.04 -0.63 -17.67
N ALA A 131 -16.77 -0.60 -17.23
CA ALA A 131 -15.63 -1.06 -18.03
C ALA A 131 -15.38 -2.58 -17.90
N GLY A 132 -16.24 -3.34 -17.21
CA GLY A 132 -16.12 -4.78 -17.03
C GLY A 132 -15.17 -5.19 -15.89
N ILE A 133 -14.80 -4.28 -14.99
CA ILE A 133 -14.00 -4.58 -13.81
C ILE A 133 -14.90 -5.18 -12.73
N ARG A 134 -14.45 -6.27 -12.12
CA ARG A 134 -15.11 -6.86 -10.97
C ARG A 134 -14.82 -6.04 -9.72
N ILE A 135 -15.84 -5.45 -9.12
CA ILE A 135 -15.74 -4.75 -7.85
C ILE A 135 -16.13 -5.66 -6.68
N ILE A 136 -15.34 -5.65 -5.63
CA ILE A 136 -15.64 -6.26 -4.35
C ILE A 136 -15.74 -5.14 -3.34
N TYR A 137 -16.92 -4.98 -2.78
CA TYR A 137 -17.16 -3.97 -1.76
C TYR A 137 -16.76 -4.46 -0.37
N SER A 138 -16.59 -3.50 0.55
CA SER A 138 -16.14 -3.77 1.90
C SER A 138 -16.96 -4.83 2.62
N ILE A 139 -16.29 -5.69 3.37
CA ILE A 139 -16.90 -6.75 4.17
C ILE A 139 -17.48 -6.12 5.44
N PRO A 140 -18.74 -6.41 5.81
CA PRO A 140 -19.33 -5.91 7.05
C PRO A 140 -18.46 -6.26 8.27
N GLY A 141 -18.17 -5.26 9.12
CA GLY A 141 -17.37 -5.43 10.33
C GLY A 141 -15.85 -5.52 10.09
N LEU A 142 -15.39 -5.46 8.84
CA LEU A 142 -13.99 -5.43 8.50
C LEU A 142 -13.66 -4.14 7.72
N LYS A 143 -12.69 -3.37 8.22
CA LYS A 143 -12.14 -2.23 7.48
C LYS A 143 -10.82 -2.63 6.84
N VAL A 144 -10.77 -2.64 5.52
CA VAL A 144 -9.56 -3.00 4.77
C VAL A 144 -8.71 -1.77 4.52
N HIS A 145 -7.54 -1.74 5.14
CA HIS A 145 -6.59 -0.63 5.01
C HIS A 145 -5.30 -1.03 4.28
N ALA A 146 -5.20 -2.26 3.80
CA ALA A 146 -4.07 -2.72 3.00
C ALA A 146 -4.00 -1.99 1.65
N LYS A 147 -2.80 -1.66 1.20
CA LYS A 147 -2.52 -1.11 -0.13
C LYS A 147 -1.65 -2.10 -0.86
N VAL A 148 -2.31 -2.97 -1.60
CA VAL A 148 -1.67 -4.10 -2.27
C VAL A 148 -2.26 -4.30 -3.66
N ALA A 149 -1.38 -4.61 -4.62
CA ALA A 149 -1.78 -5.07 -5.93
C ALA A 149 -0.99 -6.33 -6.29
N VAL A 150 -1.62 -7.24 -7.03
CA VAL A 150 -0.96 -8.40 -7.61
C VAL A 150 -1.30 -8.51 -9.09
N ILE A 151 -0.29 -8.83 -9.89
CA ILE A 151 -0.38 -9.02 -11.33
C ILE A 151 -0.02 -10.45 -11.62
N LEU A 152 -1.00 -11.22 -12.07
CA LEU A 152 -0.89 -12.63 -12.37
C LEU A 152 -0.69 -12.81 -13.87
N ARG A 153 0.28 -13.63 -14.25
CA ARG A 153 0.60 -13.90 -15.64
C ARG A 153 0.06 -15.26 -16.05
N LYS A 154 -0.17 -15.44 -17.34
CA LYS A 154 -0.53 -16.72 -17.93
C LYS A 154 0.63 -17.71 -17.73
N ASP A 155 0.30 -18.98 -17.60
CA ASP A 155 1.31 -20.03 -17.67
C ASP A 155 1.93 -20.01 -19.09
N THR A 156 3.24 -20.16 -19.15
CA THR A 156 3.95 -20.19 -20.45
C THR A 156 4.00 -21.64 -20.95
N GLU A 157 3.64 -21.85 -22.21
CA GLU A 157 3.72 -23.15 -22.89
C GLU A 157 5.16 -23.69 -22.94
N ASP A 158 6.15 -22.83 -22.77
CA ASP A 158 7.59 -23.14 -22.91
C ASP A 158 8.24 -23.71 -21.64
N GLY A 159 7.48 -24.12 -20.62
CA GLY A 159 8.04 -24.66 -19.36
C GLY A 159 8.79 -23.65 -18.49
N CYS A 160 8.85 -22.38 -18.87
CA CYS A 160 9.39 -21.32 -18.05
C CYS A 160 8.47 -21.06 -16.87
N LYS A 161 9.03 -21.01 -15.64
CA LYS A 161 8.27 -20.68 -14.44
C LYS A 161 7.55 -19.34 -14.62
N ARG A 162 6.22 -19.37 -14.44
CA ARG A 162 5.39 -18.19 -14.35
C ARG A 162 6.00 -17.20 -13.32
N ARG A 163 6.14 -15.95 -13.70
CA ARG A 163 6.57 -14.88 -12.79
C ARG A 163 5.47 -13.85 -12.68
N ASP A 164 4.83 -13.86 -11.53
CA ASP A 164 3.87 -12.85 -11.13
C ASP A 164 4.60 -11.67 -10.49
N PHE A 165 3.90 -10.56 -10.31
CA PHE A 165 4.43 -9.36 -9.69
C PHE A 165 3.47 -8.84 -8.64
N ALA A 166 4.00 -8.15 -7.64
CA ALA A 166 3.21 -7.52 -6.61
C ALA A 166 3.74 -6.12 -6.26
N TYR A 167 2.85 -5.33 -5.74
CA TYR A 167 3.10 -4.04 -5.11
C TYR A 167 2.46 -4.03 -3.74
N LEU A 168 3.25 -3.66 -2.71
CA LEU A 168 2.77 -3.46 -1.34
C LEU A 168 3.19 -2.06 -0.90
N SER A 169 2.30 -1.32 -0.25
CA SER A 169 2.62 0.04 0.18
C SER A 169 1.97 0.39 1.52
N THR A 170 2.57 1.33 2.23
CA THR A 170 1.93 2.03 3.34
C THR A 170 0.99 3.12 2.85
N GLY A 171 1.24 3.70 1.65
CA GLY A 171 0.49 4.78 1.02
C GLY A 171 -0.62 4.31 0.08
N ASN A 172 -1.68 5.11 -0.02
CA ASN A 172 -2.81 4.83 -0.90
C ASN A 172 -2.41 4.86 -2.38
N PHE A 173 -3.20 4.18 -3.23
CA PHE A 173 -3.14 4.31 -4.69
C PHE A 173 -3.76 5.65 -5.14
N ASN A 174 -3.15 6.74 -4.69
CA ASN A 174 -3.68 8.09 -4.89
C ASN A 174 -2.52 9.05 -5.14
N GLU A 175 -2.47 9.61 -6.33
CA GLU A 175 -1.39 10.46 -6.84
C GLU A 175 -1.23 11.77 -6.05
N LYS A 176 -2.36 12.31 -5.52
CA LYS A 176 -2.34 13.53 -4.73
C LYS A 176 -1.72 13.29 -3.36
N THR A 177 -2.15 12.22 -2.68
CA THR A 177 -1.64 11.88 -1.33
C THR A 177 -0.19 11.42 -1.36
N ALA A 178 0.25 10.76 -2.44
CA ALA A 178 1.64 10.34 -2.63
C ALA A 178 2.65 11.50 -2.74
N ARG A 179 2.16 12.73 -2.96
CA ARG A 179 2.99 13.95 -2.97
C ARG A 179 3.09 14.63 -1.60
N ILE A 180 2.31 14.17 -0.63
CA ILE A 180 2.15 14.83 0.68
C ILE A 180 2.68 13.93 1.80
N TYR A 181 2.32 12.64 1.78
CA TYR A 181 2.65 11.69 2.83
C TYR A 181 3.95 10.96 2.55
N SER A 182 4.72 10.73 3.62
CA SER A 182 5.89 9.86 3.60
C SER A 182 5.46 8.41 3.67
N ASP A 183 5.53 7.73 2.52
CA ASP A 183 5.14 6.33 2.38
C ASP A 183 6.25 5.50 1.72
N MET A 184 6.23 4.20 2.00
CA MET A 184 7.12 3.24 1.33
C MET A 184 6.31 2.28 0.48
N ALA A 185 6.90 1.85 -0.64
CA ALA A 185 6.30 0.88 -1.54
C ALA A 185 7.32 -0.14 -2.03
N LEU A 186 6.97 -1.40 -1.94
CA LEU A 186 7.76 -2.52 -2.43
C LEU A 186 7.15 -3.06 -3.73
N LEU A 187 7.95 -3.08 -4.78
CA LEU A 187 7.68 -3.81 -6.03
C LEU A 187 8.49 -5.11 -6.00
N THR A 188 7.83 -6.24 -6.15
CA THR A 188 8.49 -7.55 -6.01
C THR A 188 7.96 -8.58 -7.02
N SER A 189 8.80 -9.57 -7.35
CA SER A 189 8.43 -10.81 -8.02
C SER A 189 8.73 -12.05 -7.16
N ASN A 190 8.86 -11.87 -5.84
CA ASN A 190 9.08 -12.95 -4.91
C ASN A 190 7.82 -13.82 -4.81
N ALA A 191 7.94 -15.10 -5.21
CA ALA A 191 6.82 -16.03 -5.29
C ALA A 191 6.17 -16.31 -3.92
N GLU A 192 6.95 -16.27 -2.84
CA GLU A 192 6.46 -16.53 -1.49
C GLU A 192 5.59 -15.40 -0.97
N LEU A 193 6.04 -14.14 -1.16
CA LEU A 193 5.23 -12.95 -0.86
C LEU A 193 3.96 -12.91 -1.71
N ILE A 194 4.06 -13.20 -3.01
CA ILE A 194 2.90 -13.22 -3.91
C ILE A 194 1.90 -14.31 -3.52
N THR A 195 2.38 -15.46 -3.06
CA THR A 195 1.50 -16.52 -2.54
C THR A 195 0.69 -16.03 -1.34
N ASP A 196 1.32 -15.34 -0.40
CA ASP A 196 0.60 -14.77 0.75
C ASP A 196 -0.35 -13.63 0.34
N ILE A 197 0.03 -12.78 -0.62
CA ILE A 197 -0.85 -11.74 -1.16
C ILE A 197 -2.10 -12.36 -1.82
N ASN A 198 -1.95 -13.43 -2.57
CA ASN A 198 -3.08 -14.14 -3.16
C ASN A 198 -4.03 -14.70 -2.10
N LYS A 199 -3.52 -15.16 -0.94
CA LYS A 199 -4.37 -15.56 0.20
C LYS A 199 -5.13 -14.35 0.78
N VAL A 200 -4.50 -13.16 0.86
CA VAL A 200 -5.20 -11.94 1.27
C VAL A 200 -6.38 -11.67 0.34
N PHE A 201 -6.18 -11.69 -0.98
CA PHE A 201 -7.29 -11.51 -1.92
C PHE A 201 -8.33 -12.61 -1.83
N ALA A 202 -7.94 -13.88 -1.61
CA ALA A 202 -8.89 -14.97 -1.40
C ALA A 202 -9.77 -14.77 -0.15
N VAL A 203 -9.21 -14.20 0.93
CA VAL A 203 -9.98 -13.80 2.12
C VAL A 203 -10.95 -12.66 1.78
N LEU A 204 -10.47 -11.63 1.08
CA LEU A 204 -11.32 -10.49 0.67
C LEU A 204 -12.44 -10.91 -0.29
N GLU A 205 -12.22 -11.93 -1.09
CA GLU A 205 -13.21 -12.54 -1.99
C GLU A 205 -14.17 -13.50 -1.27
N GLY A 206 -13.98 -13.75 0.03
CA GLY A 206 -14.77 -14.71 0.81
C GLY A 206 -14.50 -16.19 0.46
N LYS A 207 -13.42 -16.48 -0.28
CA LYS A 207 -13.05 -17.82 -0.73
C LYS A 207 -12.20 -18.60 0.27
N LEU A 208 -11.61 -17.93 1.24
CA LEU A 208 -10.68 -18.51 2.20
C LEU A 208 -10.96 -17.94 3.61
N ALA A 209 -11.18 -18.84 4.57
CA ALA A 209 -11.35 -18.50 5.97
C ALA A 209 -10.15 -19.00 6.78
N GLY A 210 -9.47 -18.11 7.53
CA GLY A 210 -8.39 -18.50 8.44
C GLY A 210 -7.10 -19.02 7.76
N PRO A 211 -6.53 -18.30 6.75
CA PRO A 211 -5.26 -18.68 6.15
C PRO A 211 -4.10 -18.53 7.12
N THR A 212 -3.04 -19.32 6.92
CA THR A 212 -1.74 -19.10 7.53
C THR A 212 -0.86 -18.29 6.58
N PHE A 213 -0.20 -17.26 7.12
CA PHE A 213 0.77 -16.42 6.39
C PHE A 213 2.18 -16.74 6.90
N ARG A 214 3.14 -16.83 5.98
CA ARG A 214 4.55 -17.15 6.30
C ARG A 214 5.46 -15.94 6.15
N HIS A 215 5.19 -15.08 5.17
CA HIS A 215 6.05 -13.98 4.77
C HIS A 215 5.39 -12.61 5.00
N LEU A 216 4.07 -12.56 5.16
CA LEU A 216 3.34 -11.34 5.49
C LEU A 216 2.85 -11.35 6.94
N LEU A 217 2.92 -10.19 7.57
CA LEU A 217 2.20 -9.91 8.81
C LEU A 217 0.84 -9.30 8.44
N VAL A 218 -0.22 -10.06 8.68
CA VAL A 218 -1.58 -9.65 8.32
C VAL A 218 -2.41 -9.46 9.58
N ALA A 219 -2.99 -8.25 9.74
CA ALA A 219 -3.88 -7.94 10.84
C ALA A 219 -5.02 -8.98 10.93
N ARG A 220 -5.54 -9.27 12.14
CA ARG A 220 -6.48 -10.34 12.49
C ARG A 220 -5.93 -11.78 12.42
N PHE A 221 -4.81 -12.03 11.76
CA PHE A 221 -4.27 -13.38 11.61
C PHE A 221 -3.00 -13.58 12.45
N ASN A 222 -1.88 -13.11 11.96
CA ASN A 222 -0.57 -13.38 12.58
C ASN A 222 0.20 -12.13 13.03
N MET A 223 -0.27 -10.92 12.75
CA MET A 223 0.51 -9.69 13.02
C MET A 223 0.82 -9.53 14.51
N VAL A 224 -0.18 -9.58 15.38
CA VAL A 224 0.01 -9.36 16.83
C VAL A 224 0.93 -10.42 17.42
N PRO A 225 0.65 -11.76 17.29
CA PRO A 225 1.52 -12.77 17.87
C PRO A 225 2.95 -12.71 17.33
N GLU A 226 3.16 -12.40 16.05
CA GLU A 226 4.50 -12.31 15.48
C GLU A 226 5.26 -11.08 15.97
N LEU A 227 4.61 -9.92 16.09
CA LEU A 227 5.24 -8.73 16.66
C LEU A 227 5.61 -8.95 18.14
N THR A 228 4.71 -9.55 18.93
CA THR A 228 5.02 -9.92 20.33
C THR A 228 6.21 -10.89 20.40
N ARG A 229 6.25 -11.90 19.54
CA ARG A 229 7.39 -12.81 19.45
C ARG A 229 8.69 -12.10 19.10
N MET A 230 8.65 -11.13 18.19
CA MET A 230 9.83 -10.31 17.82
C MET A 230 10.31 -9.46 19.00
N ILE A 231 9.39 -8.84 19.75
CA ILE A 231 9.72 -8.07 20.96
C ILE A 231 10.39 -8.97 22.01
N HIS A 232 9.80 -10.12 22.30
CA HIS A 232 10.37 -11.08 23.26
C HIS A 232 11.74 -11.59 22.82
N ARG A 233 11.98 -11.78 21.51
CA ARG A 233 13.31 -12.13 20.99
C ARG A 233 14.37 -11.07 21.34
N GLU A 234 14.04 -9.79 21.27
CA GLU A 234 14.98 -8.74 21.65
C GLU A 234 15.26 -8.74 23.17
N ILE A 235 14.26 -9.06 23.98
CA ILE A 235 14.47 -9.27 25.43
C ILE A 235 15.44 -10.43 25.69
N GLU A 236 15.28 -11.56 24.98
CA GLU A 236 16.18 -12.73 25.11
C GLU A 236 17.61 -12.39 24.60
N HIS A 237 17.75 -11.49 23.62
CA HIS A 237 19.08 -11.01 23.23
C HIS A 237 19.77 -10.29 24.40
N VAL A 238 19.07 -9.38 25.10
CA VAL A 238 19.63 -8.67 26.25
C VAL A 238 19.98 -9.61 27.39
N LYS A 239 19.10 -10.53 27.74
CA LYS A 239 19.37 -11.57 28.77
C LYS A 239 20.60 -12.42 28.44
N ALA A 240 20.87 -12.62 27.16
CA ALA A 240 22.05 -13.34 26.70
C ALA A 240 23.31 -12.46 26.54
N GLY A 241 23.30 -11.22 27.08
CA GLY A 241 24.41 -10.27 26.99
C GLY A 241 24.62 -9.65 25.61
N ARG A 242 23.66 -9.80 24.69
CA ARG A 242 23.66 -9.15 23.38
C ARG A 242 22.86 -7.84 23.40
N LYS A 243 23.09 -6.98 22.42
CA LYS A 243 22.28 -5.78 22.25
C LYS A 243 20.89 -6.15 21.72
N GLY A 244 19.83 -5.73 22.43
CA GLY A 244 18.45 -5.74 21.97
C GLY A 244 18.03 -4.34 21.53
N ARG A 245 17.42 -4.21 20.33
CA ARG A 245 16.95 -2.92 19.83
C ARG A 245 15.68 -3.06 19.01
N ILE A 246 14.73 -2.14 19.26
CA ILE A 246 13.48 -2.02 18.52
C ILE A 246 13.36 -0.61 17.95
N VAL A 247 13.09 -0.47 16.66
CA VAL A 247 12.78 0.81 16.02
C VAL A 247 11.43 0.68 15.35
N LEU A 248 10.45 1.50 15.75
CA LEU A 248 9.09 1.49 15.22
C LEU A 248 8.74 2.87 14.66
N LYS A 249 8.30 2.90 13.39
CA LYS A 249 7.69 4.07 12.78
C LYS A 249 6.25 3.76 12.37
N MET A 250 5.29 4.52 12.89
CA MET A 250 3.87 4.29 12.66
C MET A 250 3.05 5.57 12.77
N ASN A 251 1.86 5.57 12.21
CA ASN A 251 0.92 6.71 12.31
C ASN A 251 0.27 6.85 13.70
N GLY A 252 0.24 5.79 14.50
CA GLY A 252 -0.32 5.81 15.85
C GLY A 252 -0.07 4.49 16.57
N LEU A 253 0.15 4.57 17.87
CA LEU A 253 0.34 3.44 18.78
C LEU A 253 -0.79 3.50 19.82
N HIS A 254 -1.83 2.66 19.66
CA HIS A 254 -3.05 2.72 20.47
C HIS A 254 -3.39 1.40 21.17
N ASP A 255 -2.84 0.27 20.72
CA ASP A 255 -3.11 -1.03 21.32
C ASP A 255 -2.43 -1.14 22.68
N GLN A 256 -3.23 -1.29 23.76
CA GLN A 256 -2.73 -1.31 25.12
C GLN A 256 -1.78 -2.49 25.38
N ASN A 257 -2.07 -3.65 24.81
CA ASN A 257 -1.22 -4.82 25.00
C ASN A 257 0.15 -4.62 24.34
N MET A 258 0.17 -4.05 23.14
CA MET A 258 1.42 -3.75 22.43
C MET A 258 2.23 -2.67 23.17
N ILE A 259 1.57 -1.66 23.74
CA ILE A 259 2.22 -0.64 24.57
C ILE A 259 2.86 -1.31 25.79
N ASN A 260 2.14 -2.18 26.49
CA ASN A 260 2.64 -2.89 27.67
C ASN A 260 3.84 -3.80 27.32
N GLU A 261 3.80 -4.48 26.17
CA GLU A 261 4.93 -5.30 25.69
C GLU A 261 6.18 -4.46 25.41
N LEU A 262 6.03 -3.26 24.88
CA LEU A 262 7.16 -2.34 24.65
C LEU A 262 7.72 -1.80 25.98
N TYR A 263 6.87 -1.46 26.96
CA TYR A 263 7.34 -1.11 28.29
C TYR A 263 8.11 -2.25 28.96
N ASN A 264 7.56 -3.47 28.92
CA ASN A 264 8.23 -4.65 29.43
C ASN A 264 9.61 -4.87 28.74
N ALA A 265 9.69 -4.68 27.44
CA ALA A 265 10.96 -4.78 26.72
C ALA A 265 11.98 -3.72 27.18
N SER A 266 11.54 -2.47 27.36
CA SER A 266 12.38 -1.38 27.86
C SER A 266 12.88 -1.64 29.29
N GLU A 267 12.03 -2.11 30.19
CA GLU A 267 12.39 -2.50 31.56
C GLU A 267 13.41 -3.64 31.59
N ASN A 268 13.40 -4.52 30.58
CA ASN A 268 14.40 -5.58 30.41
C ASN A 268 15.66 -5.12 29.64
N GLY A 269 15.84 -3.82 29.42
CA GLY A 269 17.07 -3.25 28.84
C GLY A 269 17.13 -3.22 27.31
N VAL A 270 16.01 -3.42 26.62
CA VAL A 270 15.94 -3.25 25.17
C VAL A 270 15.90 -1.74 24.82
N GLU A 271 16.77 -1.30 23.93
CA GLU A 271 16.71 0.07 23.39
C GLU A 271 15.51 0.21 22.44
N ILE A 272 14.65 1.21 22.68
CA ILE A 272 13.42 1.40 21.89
C ILE A 272 13.35 2.83 21.35
N ASP A 273 13.28 2.95 20.03
CA ASP A 273 13.04 4.20 19.32
C ASP A 273 11.63 4.19 18.70
N LEU A 274 10.79 5.14 19.09
CA LEU A 274 9.44 5.30 18.54
C LEU A 274 9.32 6.58 17.72
N ILE A 275 8.84 6.46 16.50
CA ILE A 275 8.51 7.56 15.61
C ILE A 275 7.01 7.46 15.32
N VAL A 276 6.20 8.22 16.09
CA VAL A 276 4.73 8.13 16.09
C VAL A 276 4.12 9.47 15.68
#